data_3d81c5e099e4d2f2b84741010eaeb835
#
_entry.id   3d81c5e099e4d2f2b84741010eaeb835
#
_cell.length_a   1.000
_cell.length_b   1.000
_cell.length_c   1.000
_cell.angle_alpha   90.00
_cell.angle_beta   90.00
_cell.angle_gamma   90.00
#
_symmetry.space_group_name_H-M   'P 1'
#
loop_
_entity.id
_entity.type
_entity.pdbx_description
1 polymer ?
#
loop_
_entity_poly.entity_id
_entity_poly.type
_entity_poly.pdbx_seq_one_letter_code
_entity_poly.pdbx_strand_id
1 'polypeptide(L)'
;MNPGSVRPLRASSLQKGCPVLLPRFIAWGLVWLVFLLVPDAWPGGRGLAVAAGFEVAGPLPAPDTDALDGLGLNTCPAPQAPLDRLLFERTRGQGAALSCGNQVEGLLHFPNADPTYSAQPRRPGGAFDLLVGQLRQTRRELLIANMIWDDGPDAPGARVAQAIAALRRDVAAFPDRYPAGVTVRVMLGNSIRLGDLLDPAANAYSAARHLLEAGVPLSNDPVPGWRLEIANYAYALPHNHVKLVVQDGERVLAGGYNISFFHEPQTAPSGRGLDLTDLALWVRGPVARSALAAFRDGWALSRQLTCRTPPSPATLRRDCAFEVRAPRLPLDWTAPAPAAGTARVYPLYRRRGYPDADDTVSALFAAAGTSIDVMQSQVSGTLGCVGKLSEPGGCSPAFQLPVWRAAVRAIRERGVTLRLLLDYDPLLQAETLALLRGFQAELAPLGLQDHVQARWYGTAGGLHTKAALIDGQMLTVGSQNLHHSSFGPLGLGEYTLATSDTGAIDEYRRMFAFEWARARTIQAPWWLPADFRPSPHPEPEPGDRRGRD
;
A
#
# COMPACT_ATOMS: atom_id res chain seq x y z
N MET A 1 -42.49 24.56 -59.93
CA MET A 1 -41.21 24.59 -60.67
C MET A 1 -40.15 25.03 -59.68
N ASN A 2 -39.38 24.12 -59.15
CA ASN A 2 -38.20 24.47 -58.41
C ASN A 2 -37.29 23.21 -58.34
N PRO A 3 -36.05 23.26 -58.86
CA PRO A 3 -35.17 22.10 -58.87
C PRO A 3 -34.37 21.96 -57.56
N GLY A 4 -34.20 20.73 -57.18
CA GLY A 4 -33.55 20.31 -55.96
C GLY A 4 -32.06 20.58 -55.85
N SER A 5 -31.62 20.79 -54.62
CA SER A 5 -30.21 20.85 -54.22
C SER A 5 -29.80 19.51 -53.58
N VAL A 6 -28.87 18.86 -54.22
CA VAL A 6 -28.18 17.67 -53.73
C VAL A 6 -27.13 18.11 -52.71
N ARG A 7 -27.21 17.62 -51.48
CA ARG A 7 -26.14 17.75 -50.48
C ARG A 7 -25.15 16.58 -50.58
N PRO A 8 -23.84 16.82 -50.54
CA PRO A 8 -22.86 15.76 -50.51
C PRO A 8 -22.76 15.12 -49.08
N LEU A 9 -22.70 13.82 -49.08
CA LEU A 9 -22.37 12.99 -47.90
C LEU A 9 -20.96 13.31 -47.43
N ARG A 10 -20.84 13.74 -46.16
CA ARG A 10 -19.55 13.85 -45.48
C ARG A 10 -19.09 12.46 -45.04
N ALA A 11 -17.90 12.09 -45.47
CA ALA A 11 -17.15 10.93 -44.98
C ALA A 11 -16.89 11.06 -43.46
N SER A 12 -17.29 10.05 -42.72
CA SER A 12 -16.96 9.88 -41.30
C SER A 12 -15.48 9.57 -41.15
N SER A 13 -14.74 10.44 -40.47
CA SER A 13 -13.36 10.22 -40.10
C SER A 13 -13.29 9.16 -38.97
N LEU A 14 -12.90 7.97 -39.32
CA LEU A 14 -12.23 7.03 -38.45
C LEU A 14 -10.82 7.56 -38.18
N GLN A 15 -10.54 7.95 -36.96
CA GLN A 15 -9.23 7.84 -36.28
C GLN A 15 -9.23 8.67 -34.98
N LYS A 16 -9.58 8.07 -33.89
CA LYS A 16 -9.02 8.45 -32.58
C LYS A 16 -8.36 7.21 -31.99
N GLY A 17 -7.12 6.99 -32.43
CA GLY A 17 -6.20 6.05 -31.81
C GLY A 17 -5.88 6.49 -30.40
N CYS A 18 -5.84 5.55 -29.52
CA CYS A 18 -5.57 5.63 -28.10
C CYS A 18 -4.10 6.08 -27.83
N PRO A 19 -3.81 7.30 -27.33
CA PRO A 19 -2.42 7.73 -27.08
C PRO A 19 -1.95 7.49 -25.64
N VAL A 20 -2.65 6.69 -24.81
CA VAL A 20 -2.40 6.64 -23.35
C VAL A 20 -1.49 5.49 -22.91
N LEU A 21 -1.16 4.53 -23.79
CA LEU A 21 -0.39 3.34 -23.40
C LEU A 21 1.14 3.49 -23.52
N LEU A 22 1.64 4.35 -24.38
CA LEU A 22 3.09 4.47 -24.63
C LEU A 22 3.92 5.03 -23.46
N PRO A 23 3.48 6.02 -22.67
CA PRO A 23 4.29 6.55 -21.56
C PRO A 23 4.45 5.57 -20.38
N ARG A 24 3.50 4.64 -20.19
CA ARG A 24 3.60 3.63 -19.12
C ARG A 24 4.73 2.62 -19.36
N PHE A 25 4.93 2.20 -20.61
CA PHE A 25 5.94 1.18 -20.95
C PHE A 25 7.38 1.65 -20.76
N ILE A 26 7.68 2.91 -21.04
CA ILE A 26 9.05 3.46 -20.97
C ILE A 26 9.45 3.72 -19.51
N ALA A 27 8.54 4.19 -18.67
CA ALA A 27 8.83 4.50 -17.27
C ALA A 27 9.16 3.25 -16.44
N TRP A 28 8.49 2.12 -16.66
CA TRP A 28 8.72 0.88 -15.92
C TRP A 28 9.92 0.06 -16.44
N GLY A 29 10.20 0.10 -17.73
CA GLY A 29 11.36 -0.59 -18.32
C GLY A 29 12.70 -0.09 -17.78
N LEU A 30 12.82 1.22 -17.50
CA LEU A 30 14.03 1.82 -16.92
C LEU A 30 14.17 1.52 -15.41
N VAL A 31 13.08 1.34 -14.70
CA VAL A 31 13.08 0.92 -13.28
C VAL A 31 13.69 -0.47 -13.13
N TRP A 32 13.36 -1.40 -14.03
CA TRP A 32 13.96 -2.75 -14.04
C TRP A 32 15.45 -2.73 -14.34
N LEU A 33 15.89 -1.83 -15.22
CA LEU A 33 17.32 -1.69 -15.51
C LEU A 33 18.12 -1.26 -14.26
N VAL A 34 17.55 -0.41 -13.42
CA VAL A 34 18.18 0.02 -12.15
C VAL A 34 18.20 -1.11 -11.12
N PHE A 35 17.15 -1.93 -11.03
CA PHE A 35 17.13 -3.10 -10.13
C PHE A 35 18.03 -4.24 -10.60
N LEU A 36 18.22 -4.41 -11.91
CA LEU A 36 19.13 -5.41 -12.49
C LEU A 36 20.61 -5.03 -12.35
N LEU A 37 20.93 -3.76 -12.14
CA LEU A 37 22.31 -3.24 -12.13
C LEU A 37 22.90 -3.02 -10.72
N VAL A 38 22.21 -3.41 -9.65
CA VAL A 38 22.75 -3.31 -8.27
C VAL A 38 22.85 -4.70 -7.61
N PRO A 39 23.82 -5.53 -8.01
CA PRO A 39 24.30 -6.61 -7.14
C PRO A 39 25.12 -5.98 -6.01
N ASP A 40 24.95 -6.47 -4.79
CA ASP A 40 25.74 -6.06 -3.59
C ASP A 40 27.28 -6.18 -3.75
N ALA A 41 27.75 -6.70 -4.88
CA ALA A 41 29.14 -6.97 -5.17
C ALA A 41 29.83 -5.95 -6.09
N TRP A 42 29.17 -4.86 -6.53
CA TRP A 42 29.80 -3.94 -7.49
C TRP A 42 30.12 -2.58 -6.84
N PRO A 43 31.41 -2.22 -6.70
CA PRO A 43 31.83 -0.93 -6.13
C PRO A 43 31.32 0.30 -6.91
N GLY A 44 30.96 0.12 -8.20
CA GLY A 44 30.48 1.19 -9.08
C GLY A 44 29.01 1.57 -8.88
N GLY A 45 28.16 0.68 -8.34
CA GLY A 45 26.72 0.96 -8.15
C GLY A 45 26.46 2.04 -7.08
N ARG A 46 27.34 2.12 -6.08
CA ARG A 46 27.29 3.20 -5.05
C ARG A 46 27.56 4.58 -5.64
N GLY A 47 28.42 4.67 -6.65
CA GLY A 47 28.78 5.94 -7.27
C GLY A 47 27.64 6.60 -8.06
N LEU A 48 26.83 5.81 -8.77
CA LEU A 48 25.69 6.33 -9.54
C LEU A 48 24.54 6.78 -8.63
N ALA A 49 24.23 6.04 -7.55
CA ALA A 49 23.21 6.43 -6.57
C ALA A 49 23.60 7.72 -5.83
N VAL A 50 24.86 7.86 -5.45
CA VAL A 50 25.39 9.07 -4.78
C VAL A 50 25.42 10.28 -5.74
N ALA A 51 25.74 10.07 -7.01
CA ALA A 51 25.72 11.14 -8.02
C ALA A 51 24.29 11.68 -8.31
N ALA A 52 23.25 10.86 -8.09
CA ALA A 52 21.85 11.25 -8.19
C ALA A 52 21.27 11.83 -6.87
N GLY A 53 22.09 11.99 -5.82
CA GLY A 53 21.65 12.50 -4.52
C GLY A 53 20.91 11.48 -3.64
N PHE A 54 20.96 10.19 -3.98
CA PHE A 54 20.37 9.13 -3.17
C PHE A 54 21.32 8.62 -2.09
N GLU A 55 20.83 8.51 -0.88
CA GLU A 55 21.49 7.68 0.13
C GLU A 55 21.06 6.22 -0.05
N VAL A 56 22.03 5.34 -0.31
CA VAL A 56 21.84 3.89 -0.17
C VAL A 56 22.03 3.57 1.31
N ALA A 57 21.01 3.03 1.94
CA ALA A 57 21.07 2.70 3.34
C ALA A 57 22.18 1.68 3.63
N GLY A 58 23.14 2.06 4.46
CA GLY A 58 23.97 1.13 5.22
C GLY A 58 23.15 0.31 6.23
N PRO A 59 23.79 -0.32 7.21
CA PRO A 59 23.08 -0.89 8.35
C PRO A 59 22.26 0.20 9.05
N LEU A 60 20.93 0.02 9.15
CA LEU A 60 20.06 0.91 9.90
C LEU A 60 20.01 0.48 11.36
N PRO A 61 19.93 1.40 12.33
CA PRO A 61 19.73 1.04 13.72
C PRO A 61 18.42 0.26 13.88
N ALA A 62 18.35 -0.65 14.84
CA ALA A 62 17.10 -1.32 15.18
C ALA A 62 16.04 -0.28 15.59
N PRO A 63 14.74 -0.52 15.33
CA PRO A 63 13.67 0.29 15.90
C PRO A 63 13.73 0.21 17.43
N ASP A 64 13.21 1.25 18.06
CA ASP A 64 12.95 1.23 19.49
C ASP A 64 11.72 0.33 19.73
N THR A 65 11.96 -0.91 20.14
CA THR A 65 10.91 -1.93 20.33
C THR A 65 10.00 -1.60 21.51
N ASP A 66 10.52 -0.94 22.54
CA ASP A 66 9.70 -0.48 23.67
C ASP A 66 8.66 0.54 23.19
N ALA A 67 9.04 1.36 22.22
CA ALA A 67 8.13 2.27 21.56
C ALA A 67 7.01 1.55 20.79
N LEU A 68 7.32 0.40 20.17
CA LEU A 68 6.35 -0.41 19.44
C LEU A 68 5.35 -1.10 20.38
N ASP A 69 5.76 -1.46 21.59
CA ASP A 69 4.89 -2.04 22.62
C ASP A 69 4.11 -1.00 23.45
N GLY A 70 4.24 0.27 23.13
CA GLY A 70 3.57 1.34 23.87
C GLY A 70 4.13 1.50 25.29
N LEU A 71 5.42 1.31 25.46
CA LEU A 71 6.15 1.42 26.74
C LEU A 71 5.67 0.48 27.83
N GLY A 72 5.02 -0.64 27.49
CA GLY A 72 4.51 -1.62 28.45
C GLY A 72 3.33 -1.14 29.30
N LEU A 73 2.70 -0.01 28.95
CA LEU A 73 1.57 0.54 29.70
C LEU A 73 0.27 -0.25 29.52
N ASN A 74 0.14 -0.93 28.39
CA ASN A 74 -1.06 -1.72 28.07
C ASN A 74 -0.82 -3.19 28.40
N THR A 75 -1.88 -3.86 28.86
CA THR A 75 -1.91 -5.31 29.04
C THR A 75 -3.01 -5.88 28.15
N CYS A 76 -2.70 -6.98 27.48
CA CYS A 76 -3.66 -7.70 26.67
C CYS A 76 -3.55 -9.20 26.96
N PRO A 77 -4.62 -9.88 27.40
CA PRO A 77 -4.57 -11.30 27.67
C PRO A 77 -4.34 -12.10 26.38
N ALA A 78 -3.56 -13.17 26.47
CA ALA A 78 -3.32 -14.07 25.36
C ALA A 78 -4.66 -14.63 24.83
N PRO A 79 -4.88 -14.63 23.50
CA PRO A 79 -6.12 -15.12 22.90
C PRO A 79 -6.18 -16.65 22.88
N GLN A 80 -7.40 -17.19 22.76
CA GLN A 80 -7.60 -18.63 22.68
C GLN A 80 -7.58 -19.15 21.24
N ALA A 81 -8.09 -18.36 20.28
CA ALA A 81 -8.12 -18.76 18.87
C ALA A 81 -6.71 -18.98 18.33
N PRO A 82 -6.44 -20.05 17.56
CA PRO A 82 -5.08 -20.42 17.15
C PRO A 82 -4.33 -19.33 16.35
N LEU A 83 -4.98 -18.71 15.35
CA LEU A 83 -4.35 -17.67 14.52
C LEU A 83 -4.12 -16.37 15.33
N ASP A 84 -5.05 -16.00 16.22
CA ASP A 84 -4.86 -14.87 17.11
C ASP A 84 -3.70 -15.13 18.10
N ARG A 85 -3.60 -16.35 18.63
CA ARG A 85 -2.50 -16.72 19.53
C ARG A 85 -1.16 -16.66 18.82
N LEU A 86 -1.09 -17.18 17.60
CA LEU A 86 0.10 -17.11 16.76
C LEU A 86 0.54 -15.66 16.57
N LEU A 87 -0.38 -14.77 16.18
CA LEU A 87 -0.08 -13.35 15.99
C LEU A 87 0.33 -12.68 17.30
N PHE A 88 -0.38 -12.93 18.38
CA PHE A 88 -0.05 -12.39 19.69
C PHE A 88 1.37 -12.74 20.12
N GLU A 89 1.80 -13.99 19.91
CA GLU A 89 3.14 -14.45 20.22
C GLU A 89 4.20 -13.87 19.30
N ARG A 90 3.91 -13.78 18.00
CA ARG A 90 4.84 -13.26 16.98
C ARG A 90 5.01 -11.75 17.03
N THR A 91 4.01 -11.02 17.50
CA THR A 91 4.07 -9.56 17.62
C THR A 91 4.48 -9.06 19.00
N ARG A 92 4.96 -9.94 19.88
CA ARG A 92 5.65 -9.53 21.11
C ARG A 92 6.85 -8.67 20.73
N GLY A 93 6.94 -7.46 21.30
CA GLY A 93 7.94 -6.48 20.89
C GLY A 93 7.54 -5.61 19.68
N GLN A 94 6.35 -5.83 19.09
CA GLN A 94 5.80 -4.99 18.02
C GLN A 94 4.43 -4.37 18.37
N GLY A 95 3.92 -4.58 19.55
CA GLY A 95 2.63 -4.05 19.98
C GLY A 95 1.58 -5.13 20.28
N ALA A 96 1.96 -6.37 20.62
CA ALA A 96 1.04 -7.40 21.07
C ALA A 96 0.19 -6.92 22.27
N ALA A 97 0.77 -6.13 23.17
CA ALA A 97 0.08 -5.53 24.31
C ALA A 97 -1.03 -4.54 23.88
N LEU A 98 -0.98 -4.03 22.66
CA LEU A 98 -1.96 -3.09 22.07
C LEU A 98 -3.00 -3.82 21.19
N SER A 99 -2.92 -5.14 21.06
CA SER A 99 -3.74 -5.90 20.11
C SER A 99 -5.20 -6.04 20.52
N CYS A 100 -5.57 -5.90 21.79
CA CYS A 100 -6.95 -5.96 22.25
C CYS A 100 -7.53 -4.58 22.58
N GLY A 101 -8.85 -4.52 22.81
CA GLY A 101 -9.53 -3.27 23.10
C GLY A 101 -9.72 -2.35 21.88
N ASN A 102 -9.54 -2.86 20.67
CA ASN A 102 -9.71 -2.09 19.46
C ASN A 102 -11.15 -2.18 18.93
N GLN A 103 -11.50 -1.23 18.08
CA GLN A 103 -12.71 -1.20 17.27
C GLN A 103 -12.29 -1.10 15.80
N VAL A 104 -12.66 -2.09 15.00
CA VAL A 104 -12.55 -1.98 13.55
C VAL A 104 -13.71 -1.13 13.05
N GLU A 105 -13.41 0.00 12.41
CA GLU A 105 -14.41 0.92 11.88
C GLU A 105 -14.84 0.55 10.45
N GLY A 106 -14.12 -0.36 9.79
CA GLY A 106 -14.41 -0.91 8.47
C GLY A 106 -13.24 -0.84 7.50
N LEU A 107 -13.49 -1.31 6.29
CA LEU A 107 -12.57 -1.21 5.17
C LEU A 107 -12.85 0.08 4.37
N LEU A 108 -11.81 0.83 4.05
CA LEU A 108 -11.88 1.92 3.09
C LEU A 108 -11.47 1.40 1.72
N HIS A 109 -12.43 1.39 0.79
CA HIS A 109 -12.23 0.90 -0.57
C HIS A 109 -11.83 2.05 -1.50
N PHE A 110 -10.70 1.93 -2.17
CA PHE A 110 -10.29 2.81 -3.25
C PHE A 110 -10.62 2.15 -4.61
N PRO A 111 -10.94 2.93 -5.62
CA PRO A 111 -11.08 4.38 -5.68
C PRO A 111 -12.41 4.90 -5.10
N ASN A 112 -13.43 4.06 -5.05
CA ASN A 112 -14.76 4.43 -4.58
C ASN A 112 -14.89 4.06 -3.11
N ALA A 113 -15.38 4.99 -2.30
CA ALA A 113 -15.66 4.72 -0.89
C ALA A 113 -16.66 3.57 -0.72
N ASP A 114 -17.58 3.46 -1.67
CA ASP A 114 -18.55 2.37 -1.75
C ASP A 114 -18.05 1.30 -2.71
N PRO A 115 -17.88 0.08 -2.26
CA PRO A 115 -17.46 -1.02 -3.11
C PRO A 115 -18.51 -1.30 -4.20
N THR A 116 -18.07 -1.82 -5.35
CA THR A 116 -18.94 -2.09 -6.51
C THR A 116 -20.04 -3.13 -6.23
N TYR A 117 -19.90 -3.91 -5.17
CA TYR A 117 -20.92 -4.84 -4.66
C TYR A 117 -21.90 -4.21 -3.66
N SER A 118 -21.73 -2.92 -3.32
CA SER A 118 -22.64 -2.14 -2.49
C SER A 118 -23.67 -1.43 -3.36
N ALA A 119 -24.90 -1.31 -2.85
CA ALA A 119 -25.94 -0.50 -3.48
C ALA A 119 -25.83 1.01 -3.18
N GLN A 120 -24.84 1.44 -2.41
CA GLN A 120 -24.70 2.84 -2.03
C GLN A 120 -24.21 3.71 -3.19
N PRO A 121 -24.64 4.99 -3.26
CA PRO A 121 -24.18 5.90 -4.30
C PRO A 121 -22.70 6.18 -4.21
N ARG A 122 -22.03 6.25 -5.35
CA ARG A 122 -20.61 6.61 -5.42
C ARG A 122 -20.42 8.10 -5.15
N ARG A 123 -19.38 8.44 -4.38
CA ARG A 123 -18.96 9.82 -4.13
C ARG A 123 -18.09 10.33 -5.27
N PRO A 124 -18.25 11.60 -5.72
CA PRO A 124 -17.43 12.13 -6.82
C PRO A 124 -15.92 12.00 -6.59
N GLY A 125 -15.43 12.33 -5.41
CA GLY A 125 -14.01 12.20 -5.03
C GLY A 125 -13.65 10.85 -4.42
N GLY A 126 -14.58 9.90 -4.40
CA GLY A 126 -14.37 8.53 -3.95
C GLY A 126 -13.95 8.42 -2.49
N ALA A 127 -13.01 7.51 -2.23
CA ALA A 127 -12.47 7.25 -0.90
C ALA A 127 -11.76 8.46 -0.29
N PHE A 128 -11.16 9.33 -1.13
CA PHE A 128 -10.51 10.55 -0.63
C PHE A 128 -11.50 11.54 0.02
N ASP A 129 -12.78 11.55 -0.36
CA ASP A 129 -13.78 12.39 0.32
C ASP A 129 -14.00 11.95 1.77
N LEU A 130 -14.00 10.64 2.03
CA LEU A 130 -14.06 10.12 3.40
C LEU A 130 -12.77 10.39 4.15
N LEU A 131 -11.62 10.16 3.52
CA LEU A 131 -10.31 10.40 4.14
C LEU A 131 -10.19 11.86 4.60
N VAL A 132 -10.41 12.84 3.72
CA VAL A 132 -10.28 14.27 4.09
C VAL A 132 -11.30 14.69 5.15
N GLY A 133 -12.50 14.10 5.15
CA GLY A 133 -13.48 14.31 6.19
C GLY A 133 -12.99 13.84 7.56
N GLN A 134 -12.30 12.72 7.61
CA GLN A 134 -11.71 12.18 8.85
C GLN A 134 -10.52 13.01 9.34
N LEU A 135 -9.62 13.47 8.47
CA LEU A 135 -8.46 14.29 8.87
C LEU A 135 -8.86 15.52 9.68
N ARG A 136 -9.98 16.13 9.37
CA ARG A 136 -10.52 17.32 10.10
C ARG A 136 -10.99 17.01 11.52
N GLN A 137 -11.16 15.73 11.89
CA GLN A 137 -11.57 15.34 13.24
C GLN A 137 -10.40 15.27 14.24
N THR A 138 -9.18 15.48 13.79
CA THR A 138 -7.96 15.48 14.63
C THR A 138 -8.07 16.53 15.74
N ARG A 139 -7.59 16.17 16.95
CA ARG A 139 -7.65 17.04 18.13
C ARG A 139 -6.27 17.46 18.67
N ARG A 140 -5.25 16.63 18.46
CA ARG A 140 -3.90 16.86 19.02
C ARG A 140 -2.79 16.62 17.99
N GLU A 141 -2.87 15.49 17.27
CA GLU A 141 -1.81 15.08 16.37
C GLU A 141 -2.35 14.36 15.14
N LEU A 142 -1.89 14.79 13.96
CA LEU A 142 -2.14 14.13 12.69
C LEU A 142 -0.80 13.72 12.07
N LEU A 143 -0.61 12.41 11.89
CA LEU A 143 0.56 11.85 11.23
C LEU A 143 0.14 11.22 9.90
N ILE A 144 0.80 11.61 8.82
CA ILE A 144 0.57 11.08 7.47
C ILE A 144 1.91 10.55 6.94
N ALA A 145 1.98 9.25 6.67
CA ALA A 145 3.07 8.65 5.91
C ALA A 145 2.53 8.11 4.59
N ASN A 146 3.19 8.44 3.48
CA ASN A 146 2.86 7.92 2.17
C ASN A 146 4.09 7.91 1.26
N MET A 147 4.03 7.15 0.15
CA MET A 147 5.13 7.11 -0.82
C MET A 147 4.96 8.16 -1.92
N ILE A 148 3.72 8.40 -2.35
CA ILE A 148 3.39 9.26 -3.48
C ILE A 148 2.43 10.36 -3.03
N TRP A 149 2.72 11.58 -3.48
CA TRP A 149 1.85 12.74 -3.33
C TRP A 149 1.79 13.45 -4.69
N ASP A 150 0.78 13.13 -5.49
CA ASP A 150 0.65 13.71 -6.81
C ASP A 150 0.36 15.19 -6.78
N ASP A 151 0.95 15.87 -7.74
CA ASP A 151 0.93 17.31 -7.91
C ASP A 151 -0.16 17.79 -8.87
N GLY A 152 -0.52 19.07 -8.76
CA GLY A 152 -1.48 19.77 -9.59
C GLY A 152 -2.75 20.19 -8.87
N PRO A 153 -3.53 21.09 -9.47
CA PRO A 153 -4.81 21.52 -8.93
C PRO A 153 -5.77 20.32 -8.88
N ASP A 154 -6.63 20.29 -7.88
CA ASP A 154 -7.61 19.21 -7.64
C ASP A 154 -7.02 17.81 -7.48
N ALA A 155 -5.68 17.68 -7.36
CA ALA A 155 -5.03 16.43 -7.03
C ALA A 155 -5.49 15.90 -5.65
N PRO A 156 -5.44 14.57 -5.40
CA PRO A 156 -5.72 14.04 -4.07
C PRO A 156 -4.90 14.72 -2.97
N GLY A 157 -3.64 15.03 -3.26
CA GLY A 157 -2.75 15.75 -2.36
C GLY A 157 -3.22 17.18 -2.06
N ALA A 158 -3.74 17.91 -3.05
CA ALA A 158 -4.30 19.24 -2.85
C ALA A 158 -5.52 19.20 -1.92
N ARG A 159 -6.39 18.18 -2.06
CA ARG A 159 -7.57 17.99 -1.18
C ARG A 159 -7.15 17.64 0.25
N VAL A 160 -6.12 16.82 0.44
CA VAL A 160 -5.54 16.55 1.77
C VAL A 160 -4.98 17.84 2.39
N ALA A 161 -4.24 18.65 1.61
CA ALA A 161 -3.73 19.94 2.07
C ALA A 161 -4.86 20.91 2.46
N GLN A 162 -5.96 20.96 1.69
CA GLN A 162 -7.15 21.76 2.04
C GLN A 162 -7.80 21.28 3.34
N ALA A 163 -7.85 19.96 3.60
CA ALA A 163 -8.36 19.43 4.87
C ALA A 163 -7.46 19.84 6.05
N ILE A 164 -6.13 19.82 5.88
CA ILE A 164 -5.18 20.31 6.89
C ILE A 164 -5.34 21.82 7.11
N ALA A 165 -5.53 22.61 6.04
CA ALA A 165 -5.81 24.03 6.14
C ALA A 165 -7.13 24.33 6.86
N ALA A 166 -8.16 23.51 6.63
CA ALA A 166 -9.42 23.63 7.36
C ALA A 166 -9.23 23.34 8.86
N LEU A 167 -8.50 22.28 9.20
CA LEU A 167 -8.15 21.96 10.59
C LEU A 167 -7.40 23.12 11.27
N ARG A 168 -6.40 23.72 10.56
CA ARG A 168 -5.69 24.89 11.06
C ARG A 168 -6.64 26.07 11.35
N ARG A 169 -7.60 26.34 10.44
CA ARG A 169 -8.60 27.39 10.67
C ARG A 169 -9.48 27.08 11.88
N ASP A 170 -9.85 25.81 12.07
CA ASP A 170 -10.65 25.39 13.23
C ASP A 170 -9.87 25.60 14.54
N VAL A 171 -8.55 25.31 14.56
CA VAL A 171 -7.67 25.59 15.72
C VAL A 171 -7.63 27.11 16.02
N ALA A 172 -7.49 27.95 14.99
CA ALA A 172 -7.48 29.40 15.15
C ALA A 172 -8.82 29.96 15.66
N ALA A 173 -9.94 29.43 15.15
CA ALA A 173 -11.27 29.91 15.47
C ALA A 173 -11.81 29.39 16.81
N PHE A 174 -11.36 28.23 17.25
CA PHE A 174 -11.91 27.52 18.43
C PHE A 174 -10.79 26.98 19.33
N PRO A 175 -9.88 27.81 19.85
CA PRO A 175 -8.70 27.34 20.61
C PRO A 175 -9.08 26.49 21.83
N ASP A 176 -10.21 26.73 22.45
CA ASP A 176 -10.69 25.94 23.61
C ASP A 176 -11.00 24.47 23.27
N ARG A 177 -11.22 24.16 21.99
CA ARG A 177 -11.38 22.78 21.52
C ARG A 177 -10.04 22.05 21.34
N TYR A 178 -8.95 22.80 21.37
CA TYR A 178 -7.59 22.33 21.11
C TYR A 178 -6.62 22.80 22.20
N PRO A 179 -6.88 22.48 23.47
CA PRO A 179 -6.10 23.02 24.59
C PRO A 179 -4.61 22.63 24.55
N ALA A 180 -4.28 21.49 23.91
CA ALA A 180 -2.92 21.05 23.69
C ALA A 180 -2.31 21.52 22.34
N GLY A 181 -3.08 22.29 21.56
CA GLY A 181 -2.77 22.59 20.18
C GLY A 181 -2.90 21.39 19.25
N VAL A 182 -2.52 21.55 17.98
CA VAL A 182 -2.50 20.50 16.97
C VAL A 182 -1.14 20.48 16.25
N THR A 183 -0.52 19.31 16.22
CA THR A 183 0.69 19.06 15.43
C THR A 183 0.35 18.17 14.23
N VAL A 184 0.69 18.63 13.03
CA VAL A 184 0.57 17.85 11.79
C VAL A 184 1.97 17.49 11.30
N ARG A 185 2.21 16.20 11.03
CA ARG A 185 3.45 15.69 10.43
C ARG A 185 3.15 14.92 9.16
N VAL A 186 3.82 15.31 8.07
CA VAL A 186 3.72 14.63 6.78
C VAL A 186 5.09 14.07 6.43
N MET A 187 5.18 12.74 6.27
CA MET A 187 6.40 12.04 5.88
C MET A 187 6.18 11.36 4.52
N LEU A 188 7.00 11.73 3.54
CA LEU A 188 6.93 11.11 2.22
C LEU A 188 8.10 10.15 2.03
N GLY A 189 7.79 9.01 1.39
CA GLY A 189 8.79 8.08 0.88
C GLY A 189 9.29 8.51 -0.50
N ASN A 190 10.30 7.82 -1.01
CA ASN A 190 10.79 8.01 -2.37
C ASN A 190 10.03 7.08 -3.31
N SER A 191 9.46 7.63 -4.36
CA SER A 191 8.81 6.85 -5.42
C SER A 191 9.85 6.34 -6.42
N ILE A 192 9.54 5.20 -7.05
CA ILE A 192 10.34 4.62 -8.13
C ILE A 192 9.95 5.15 -9.52
N ARG A 193 9.05 6.14 -9.61
CA ARG A 193 8.73 6.80 -10.88
C ARG A 193 9.98 7.49 -11.43
N LEU A 194 10.19 7.46 -12.74
CA LEU A 194 11.39 8.03 -13.36
C LEU A 194 11.64 9.49 -12.96
N GLY A 195 10.61 10.31 -12.91
CA GLY A 195 10.72 11.71 -12.45
C GLY A 195 11.16 11.83 -11.00
N ASP A 196 10.65 10.96 -10.12
CA ASP A 196 10.98 10.94 -8.70
C ASP A 196 12.37 10.35 -8.44
N LEU A 197 12.86 9.47 -9.32
CA LEU A 197 14.25 8.95 -9.26
C LEU A 197 15.27 10.07 -9.55
N LEU A 198 14.91 11.04 -10.38
CA LEU A 198 15.77 12.21 -10.67
C LEU A 198 15.63 13.30 -9.60
N ASP A 199 14.54 13.30 -8.83
CA ASP A 199 14.26 14.23 -7.74
C ASP A 199 13.62 13.47 -6.55
N PRO A 200 14.44 12.89 -5.66
CA PRO A 200 13.97 12.07 -4.56
C PRO A 200 13.01 12.76 -3.59
N ALA A 201 13.04 14.09 -3.54
CA ALA A 201 12.17 14.87 -2.68
C ALA A 201 10.93 15.43 -3.40
N ALA A 202 10.68 15.06 -4.67
CA ALA A 202 9.59 15.62 -5.47
C ALA A 202 8.23 15.54 -4.76
N ASN A 203 7.89 14.38 -4.21
CA ASN A 203 6.62 14.17 -3.50
C ASN A 203 6.50 15.04 -2.25
N ALA A 204 7.58 15.21 -1.49
CA ALA A 204 7.59 16.04 -0.30
C ALA A 204 7.51 17.54 -0.65
N TYR A 205 8.14 17.98 -1.74
CA TYR A 205 7.95 19.33 -2.25
C TYR A 205 6.55 19.58 -2.81
N SER A 206 5.92 18.58 -3.43
CA SER A 206 4.52 18.68 -3.87
C SER A 206 3.57 18.85 -2.70
N ALA A 207 3.77 18.08 -1.61
CA ALA A 207 2.99 18.25 -0.38
C ALA A 207 3.18 19.64 0.24
N ALA A 208 4.42 20.12 0.35
CA ALA A 208 4.74 21.45 0.85
C ALA A 208 4.10 22.56 0.01
N ARG A 209 4.13 22.43 -1.32
CA ARG A 209 3.50 23.39 -2.23
C ARG A 209 2.00 23.45 -2.06
N HIS A 210 1.31 22.31 -2.05
CA HIS A 210 -0.14 22.26 -1.86
C HIS A 210 -0.57 22.85 -0.51
N LEU A 211 0.23 22.67 0.55
CA LEU A 211 -0.04 23.29 1.86
C LEU A 211 0.09 24.80 1.80
N LEU A 212 1.11 25.34 1.11
CA LEU A 212 1.25 26.78 0.87
C LEU A 212 0.09 27.33 0.04
N GLU A 213 -0.30 26.66 -1.03
CA GLU A 213 -1.44 27.02 -1.90
C GLU A 213 -2.77 26.99 -1.13
N ALA A 214 -2.91 26.08 -0.15
CA ALA A 214 -4.04 26.02 0.76
C ALA A 214 -4.00 27.09 1.88
N GLY A 215 -2.93 27.92 1.94
CA GLY A 215 -2.76 28.98 2.93
C GLY A 215 -2.20 28.52 4.27
N VAL A 216 -1.47 27.41 4.31
CA VAL A 216 -0.79 26.93 5.51
C VAL A 216 0.69 27.32 5.42
N PRO A 217 1.20 28.23 6.28
CA PRO A 217 2.62 28.58 6.34
C PRO A 217 3.48 27.37 6.72
N LEU A 218 4.66 27.22 6.10
CA LEU A 218 5.63 26.16 6.43
C LEU A 218 6.61 26.57 7.55
N SER A 219 6.61 27.84 7.92
CA SER A 219 7.44 28.38 9.02
C SER A 219 6.74 29.58 9.64
N ASN A 220 7.01 29.83 10.92
CA ASN A 220 6.51 30.99 11.65
C ASN A 220 4.97 31.17 11.55
N ASP A 221 4.22 30.07 11.69
CA ASP A 221 2.77 30.14 11.67
C ASP A 221 2.25 30.97 12.86
N PRO A 222 1.44 32.01 12.62
CA PRO A 222 0.94 32.88 13.68
C PRO A 222 -0.18 32.27 14.54
N VAL A 223 -0.74 31.11 14.16
CA VAL A 223 -1.82 30.46 14.90
C VAL A 223 -1.26 29.80 16.16
N PRO A 224 -1.63 30.25 17.36
CA PRO A 224 -1.16 29.64 18.60
C PRO A 224 -1.57 28.17 18.68
N GLY A 225 -0.63 27.31 19.11
CA GLY A 225 -0.87 25.88 19.25
C GLY A 225 -0.88 25.09 17.93
N TRP A 226 -0.67 25.75 16.78
CA TRP A 226 -0.54 25.05 15.50
C TRP A 226 0.93 24.75 15.16
N ARG A 227 1.21 23.51 14.73
CA ARG A 227 2.52 23.09 14.27
C ARG A 227 2.41 22.19 13.03
N LEU A 228 3.19 22.50 11.99
CA LEU A 228 3.32 21.70 10.78
C LEU A 228 4.77 21.32 10.56
N GLU A 229 5.02 20.04 10.32
CA GLU A 229 6.34 19.51 9.99
C GLU A 229 6.23 18.59 8.77
N ILE A 230 7.16 18.70 7.83
CA ILE A 230 7.24 17.87 6.62
C ILE A 230 8.61 17.21 6.58
N ALA A 231 8.67 15.93 6.27
CA ALA A 231 9.92 15.22 6.09
C ALA A 231 9.89 14.32 4.85
N ASN A 232 11.07 14.12 4.26
CA ASN A 232 11.31 13.16 3.20
C ASN A 232 12.19 12.03 3.72
N TYR A 233 11.79 10.77 3.50
CA TYR A 233 12.57 9.61 3.90
C TYR A 233 13.94 9.65 3.21
N ALA A 234 15.04 9.47 3.96
CA ALA A 234 16.36 9.78 3.47
C ALA A 234 16.91 8.77 2.44
N TYR A 235 16.34 7.57 2.39
CA TYR A 235 16.87 6.47 1.60
C TYR A 235 15.99 6.16 0.39
N ALA A 236 16.61 6.03 -0.78
CA ALA A 236 15.92 5.61 -2.00
C ALA A 236 15.77 4.09 -2.07
N LEU A 237 16.77 3.34 -1.59
CA LEU A 237 16.80 1.87 -1.62
C LEU A 237 17.36 1.33 -0.29
N PRO A 238 16.55 0.56 0.46
CA PRO A 238 15.10 0.43 0.32
C PRO A 238 14.37 1.69 0.77
N HIS A 239 13.35 2.12 0.04
CA HIS A 239 12.54 3.27 0.40
C HIS A 239 11.44 2.92 1.42
N ASN A 240 10.77 3.94 1.94
CA ASN A 240 9.61 3.75 2.81
C ASN A 240 8.35 3.58 1.95
N HIS A 241 7.75 2.39 2.03
CA HIS A 241 6.52 2.05 1.31
C HIS A 241 5.27 2.05 2.21
N VAL A 242 5.40 2.53 3.44
CA VAL A 242 4.29 2.66 4.40
C VAL A 242 3.24 3.65 3.89
N LYS A 243 1.96 3.29 4.01
CA LYS A 243 0.80 4.16 3.78
C LYS A 243 -0.04 4.16 5.05
N LEU A 244 0.05 5.26 5.79
CA LEU A 244 -0.43 5.34 7.16
C LEU A 244 -0.99 6.72 7.46
N VAL A 245 -2.14 6.76 8.12
CA VAL A 245 -2.65 7.96 8.81
C VAL A 245 -2.88 7.60 10.26
N VAL A 246 -2.31 8.36 11.19
CA VAL A 246 -2.57 8.23 12.63
C VAL A 246 -3.15 9.53 13.14
N GLN A 247 -4.24 9.45 13.89
CA GLN A 247 -4.90 10.59 14.52
C GLN A 247 -4.89 10.41 16.03
N ASP A 248 -4.31 11.40 16.72
CA ASP A 248 -4.31 11.54 18.18
C ASP A 248 -3.68 10.35 18.93
N GLY A 249 -3.00 9.42 18.23
CA GLY A 249 -2.54 8.15 18.77
C GLY A 249 -3.68 7.20 19.16
N GLU A 250 -4.91 7.46 18.67
CA GLU A 250 -6.14 6.72 19.01
C GLU A 250 -6.81 6.07 17.80
N ARG A 251 -6.53 6.55 16.59
CA ARG A 251 -7.10 6.02 15.34
C ARG A 251 -6.01 5.84 14.30
N VAL A 252 -6.09 4.77 13.54
CA VAL A 252 -5.17 4.45 12.44
C VAL A 252 -5.93 4.04 11.19
N LEU A 253 -5.47 4.53 10.03
CA LEU A 253 -5.75 3.97 8.71
C LEU A 253 -4.46 3.41 8.14
N ALA A 254 -4.44 2.13 7.82
CA ALA A 254 -3.31 1.49 7.16
C ALA A 254 -3.77 0.72 5.92
N GLY A 255 -3.03 0.83 4.81
CA GLY A 255 -3.41 0.18 3.54
C GLY A 255 -2.36 0.24 2.46
N GLY A 256 -2.76 -0.06 1.24
CA GLY A 256 -1.90 -0.04 0.06
C GLY A 256 -1.92 1.27 -0.72
N TYR A 257 -2.90 2.15 -0.50
CA TYR A 257 -3.19 3.32 -1.31
C TYR A 257 -2.09 4.39 -1.29
N ASN A 258 -1.91 5.07 -2.41
CA ASN A 258 -1.10 6.29 -2.47
C ASN A 258 -2.00 7.53 -2.56
N ILE A 259 -1.50 8.69 -2.13
CA ILE A 259 -2.16 9.99 -2.34
C ILE A 259 -1.91 10.40 -3.79
N SER A 260 -2.60 9.72 -4.71
CA SER A 260 -2.31 9.71 -6.14
C SER A 260 -3.59 9.60 -6.96
N PHE A 261 -3.58 10.18 -8.16
CA PHE A 261 -4.61 9.98 -9.18
C PHE A 261 -4.89 8.49 -9.49
N PHE A 262 -3.93 7.61 -9.26
CA PHE A 262 -4.14 6.18 -9.45
C PHE A 262 -5.35 5.68 -8.67
N HIS A 263 -5.51 6.15 -7.45
CA HIS A 263 -6.56 5.73 -6.51
C HIS A 263 -7.78 6.65 -6.50
N GLU A 264 -7.89 7.58 -7.45
CA GLU A 264 -9.11 8.36 -7.66
C GLU A 264 -10.04 7.68 -8.66
N PRO A 265 -11.37 7.83 -8.51
CA PRO A 265 -12.31 7.43 -9.55
C PRO A 265 -12.14 8.33 -10.79
N GLN A 266 -12.44 7.81 -11.97
CA GLN A 266 -12.44 8.60 -13.22
C GLN A 266 -13.40 9.80 -13.16
N THR A 267 -14.38 9.74 -12.26
CA THR A 267 -15.35 10.82 -12.00
C THR A 267 -14.84 11.88 -11.03
N ALA A 268 -13.59 11.75 -10.53
CA ALA A 268 -13.01 12.72 -9.60
C ALA A 268 -12.90 14.11 -10.23
N PRO A 269 -12.97 15.20 -9.41
CA PRO A 269 -12.84 16.57 -9.89
C PRO A 269 -11.55 16.84 -10.66
N SER A 270 -10.49 16.10 -10.36
CA SER A 270 -9.21 16.19 -11.09
C SER A 270 -9.30 15.81 -12.57
N GLY A 271 -10.31 15.03 -12.96
CA GLY A 271 -10.44 14.46 -14.31
C GLY A 271 -9.30 13.50 -14.71
N ARG A 272 -8.45 13.11 -13.75
CA ARG A 272 -7.23 12.30 -13.95
C ARG A 272 -7.26 10.95 -13.25
N GLY A 273 -8.35 10.63 -12.55
CA GLY A 273 -8.52 9.37 -11.82
C GLY A 273 -8.36 8.14 -12.71
N LEU A 274 -7.71 7.10 -12.20
CA LEU A 274 -7.39 5.87 -12.93
C LEU A 274 -8.10 4.63 -12.40
N ASP A 275 -9.01 4.78 -11.43
CA ASP A 275 -9.81 3.68 -10.85
C ASP A 275 -8.98 2.51 -10.28
N LEU A 276 -7.75 2.73 -9.86
CA LEU A 276 -6.91 1.67 -9.30
C LEU A 276 -7.46 1.20 -7.94
N THR A 277 -7.84 -0.06 -7.88
CA THR A 277 -8.46 -0.66 -6.69
C THR A 277 -7.45 -0.91 -5.58
N ASP A 278 -7.79 -0.47 -4.36
CA ASP A 278 -6.99 -0.71 -3.16
C ASP A 278 -7.87 -0.81 -1.91
N LEU A 279 -7.27 -1.27 -0.81
CA LEU A 279 -7.90 -1.36 0.50
C LEU A 279 -7.06 -0.70 1.57
N ALA A 280 -7.75 -0.12 2.55
CA ALA A 280 -7.18 0.27 3.82
C ALA A 280 -8.12 -0.10 4.96
N LEU A 281 -7.56 -0.38 6.14
CA LEU A 281 -8.31 -0.74 7.33
C LEU A 281 -8.33 0.43 8.30
N TRP A 282 -9.54 0.89 8.68
CA TRP A 282 -9.77 1.86 9.74
C TRP A 282 -9.90 1.14 11.10
N VAL A 283 -9.07 1.55 12.05
CA VAL A 283 -9.12 1.03 13.42
C VAL A 283 -9.01 2.16 14.42
N ARG A 284 -9.82 2.12 15.45
CA ARG A 284 -9.73 2.97 16.64
C ARG A 284 -9.33 2.12 17.85
N GLY A 285 -8.44 2.64 18.69
CA GLY A 285 -8.04 1.99 19.93
C GLY A 285 -6.52 1.83 20.08
N PRO A 286 -6.07 0.96 21.00
CA PRO A 286 -4.68 0.85 21.41
C PRO A 286 -3.69 0.61 20.28
N VAL A 287 -4.05 -0.13 19.23
CA VAL A 287 -3.15 -0.44 18.10
C VAL A 287 -2.66 0.81 17.35
N ALA A 288 -3.38 1.93 17.44
CA ALA A 288 -2.95 3.19 16.84
C ALA A 288 -1.60 3.69 17.41
N ARG A 289 -1.27 3.35 18.65
CA ARG A 289 0.05 3.66 19.25
C ARG A 289 1.19 2.87 18.59
N SER A 290 0.96 1.63 18.20
CA SER A 290 1.95 0.88 17.42
C SER A 290 2.19 1.53 16.05
N ALA A 291 1.13 1.99 15.40
CA ALA A 291 1.24 2.74 14.15
C ALA A 291 2.01 4.06 14.32
N LEU A 292 1.78 4.77 15.43
CA LEU A 292 2.54 5.98 15.77
C LEU A 292 4.03 5.64 15.99
N ALA A 293 4.34 4.54 16.68
CA ALA A 293 5.72 4.10 16.87
C ALA A 293 6.42 3.75 15.54
N ALA A 294 5.72 3.08 14.61
CA ALA A 294 6.22 2.80 13.27
C ALA A 294 6.46 4.11 12.46
N PHE A 295 5.53 5.07 12.54
CA PHE A 295 5.71 6.40 11.94
C PHE A 295 6.96 7.09 12.51
N ARG A 296 7.12 7.09 13.84
CA ARG A 296 8.25 7.70 14.54
C ARG A 296 9.59 7.11 14.11
N ASP A 297 9.67 5.79 13.94
CA ASP A 297 10.88 5.13 13.46
C ASP A 297 11.24 5.60 12.03
N GLY A 298 10.27 5.63 11.11
CA GLY A 298 10.46 6.18 9.76
C GLY A 298 10.80 7.67 9.77
N TRP A 299 10.19 8.45 10.66
CA TRP A 299 10.47 9.88 10.83
C TRP A 299 11.93 10.12 11.22
N ALA A 300 12.46 9.37 12.19
CA ALA A 300 13.86 9.49 12.62
C ALA A 300 14.87 9.11 11.52
N LEU A 301 14.43 8.38 10.50
CA LEU A 301 15.19 8.02 9.30
C LEU A 301 14.99 9.01 8.14
N SER A 302 14.27 10.10 8.37
CA SER A 302 13.93 11.11 7.36
C SER A 302 14.77 12.39 7.49
N ARG A 303 14.68 13.27 6.49
CA ARG A 303 15.19 14.63 6.52
C ARG A 303 14.02 15.60 6.56
N GLN A 304 14.04 16.54 7.53
CA GLN A 304 12.98 17.50 7.72
C GLN A 304 13.14 18.69 6.76
N LEU A 305 12.04 19.21 6.25
CA LEU A 305 12.02 20.46 5.49
C LEU A 305 12.34 21.63 6.42
N THR A 306 13.36 22.38 6.07
CA THR A 306 13.75 23.60 6.76
C THR A 306 13.80 24.76 5.78
N CYS A 307 13.27 25.92 6.16
CA CYS A 307 13.21 27.10 5.31
C CYS A 307 14.06 28.23 5.91
N ARG A 308 14.91 28.87 5.10
CA ARG A 308 15.74 30.02 5.50
C ARG A 308 14.92 31.30 5.59
N THR A 309 13.92 31.42 4.71
CA THR A 309 12.96 32.52 4.65
C THR A 309 11.57 31.96 4.44
N PRO A 310 10.48 32.66 4.83
CA PRO A 310 9.13 32.22 4.54
C PRO A 310 8.94 32.03 3.03
N PRO A 311 8.64 30.81 2.55
CA PRO A 311 8.52 30.53 1.13
C PRO A 311 7.13 30.90 0.59
N SER A 312 7.08 31.17 -0.72
CA SER A 312 5.87 31.07 -1.53
C SER A 312 5.89 29.76 -2.33
N PRO A 313 4.78 29.34 -2.96
CA PRO A 313 4.79 28.19 -3.88
C PRO A 313 5.86 28.28 -4.96
N ALA A 314 6.11 29.50 -5.49
CA ALA A 314 7.11 29.74 -6.54
C ALA A 314 8.56 29.72 -6.05
N THR A 315 8.80 30.03 -4.79
CA THR A 315 10.14 30.14 -4.22
C THR A 315 10.54 28.97 -3.32
N LEU A 316 9.63 28.01 -3.13
CA LEU A 316 9.75 26.89 -2.18
C LEU A 316 11.11 26.17 -2.27
N ARG A 317 11.52 25.75 -3.46
CA ARG A 317 12.78 25.01 -3.65
C ARG A 317 14.03 25.87 -3.50
N ARG A 318 13.93 27.19 -3.63
CA ARG A 318 15.02 28.12 -3.38
C ARG A 318 15.18 28.39 -1.90
N ASP A 319 14.08 28.52 -1.19
CA ASP A 319 14.03 29.01 0.19
C ASP A 319 14.05 27.87 1.22
N CYS A 320 13.70 26.64 0.81
CA CYS A 320 13.61 25.47 1.69
C CYS A 320 14.36 24.25 1.14
N ALA A 321 14.89 23.41 2.04
CA ALA A 321 15.61 22.19 1.70
C ALA A 321 15.37 21.06 2.72
N PHE A 322 15.60 19.80 2.30
CA PHE A 322 15.61 18.60 3.12
C PHE A 322 17.04 18.19 3.49
N GLU A 323 17.74 19.01 4.25
CA GLU A 323 19.16 18.80 4.61
C GLU A 323 19.32 18.25 6.02
N VAL A 324 18.45 18.66 6.94
CA VAL A 324 18.55 18.34 8.36
C VAL A 324 17.84 17.03 8.68
N ARG A 325 18.51 16.14 9.41
CA ARG A 325 17.88 14.90 9.91
C ARG A 325 16.68 15.26 10.80
N ALA A 326 15.56 14.59 10.58
CA ALA A 326 14.39 14.79 11.42
C ALA A 326 14.69 14.36 12.87
N PRO A 327 14.22 15.11 13.88
CA PRO A 327 14.44 14.75 15.27
C PRO A 327 13.72 13.47 15.65
N ARG A 328 14.23 12.74 16.63
CA ARG A 328 13.45 11.65 17.25
C ARG A 328 12.24 12.27 17.95
N LEU A 329 11.07 11.72 17.68
CA LEU A 329 9.84 12.12 18.37
C LEU A 329 9.76 11.40 19.71
N PRO A 330 9.51 12.10 20.83
CA PRO A 330 9.29 11.44 22.11
C PRO A 330 8.00 10.64 22.08
N LEU A 331 7.93 9.60 22.90
CA LEU A 331 6.69 8.89 23.24
C LEU A 331 6.33 9.25 24.67
N ASP A 332 5.51 10.29 24.82
CA ASP A 332 5.16 10.85 26.13
C ASP A 332 3.90 10.19 26.73
N TRP A 333 3.73 8.89 26.50
CA TRP A 333 2.59 8.18 27.06
C TRP A 333 2.81 7.89 28.54
N THR A 334 1.98 8.52 29.35
CA THR A 334 1.99 8.35 30.81
C THR A 334 0.83 7.46 31.31
N ALA A 335 -0.06 7.06 30.40
CA ALA A 335 -1.24 6.26 30.69
C ALA A 335 -1.47 5.21 29.58
N PRO A 336 -2.15 4.10 29.88
CA PRO A 336 -2.59 3.13 28.88
C PRO A 336 -3.40 3.78 27.74
N ALA A 337 -3.31 3.23 26.54
CA ALA A 337 -4.19 3.63 25.46
C ALA A 337 -5.65 3.24 25.81
N PRO A 338 -6.62 4.15 25.59
CA PRO A 338 -8.01 3.85 25.89
C PRO A 338 -8.54 2.73 24.98
N ALA A 339 -9.29 1.81 25.55
CA ALA A 339 -10.03 0.83 24.77
C ALA A 339 -11.18 1.52 24.02
N ALA A 340 -11.41 1.09 22.77
CA ALA A 340 -12.48 1.60 21.91
C ALA A 340 -13.53 0.53 21.57
N GLY A 341 -13.21 -0.75 21.76
CA GLY A 341 -14.07 -1.89 21.44
C GLY A 341 -13.52 -3.20 21.94
N THR A 342 -13.85 -4.29 21.28
CA THR A 342 -13.47 -5.65 21.68
C THR A 342 -12.64 -6.39 20.61
N ALA A 343 -12.43 -5.78 19.45
CA ALA A 343 -11.70 -6.40 18.35
C ALA A 343 -10.22 -6.60 18.71
N ARG A 344 -9.64 -7.66 18.14
CA ARG A 344 -8.21 -7.88 18.13
C ARG A 344 -7.63 -7.42 16.81
N VAL A 345 -6.57 -6.60 16.91
CA VAL A 345 -5.85 -6.07 15.74
C VAL A 345 -4.36 -6.10 16.04
N TYR A 346 -3.59 -6.73 15.18
CA TYR A 346 -2.15 -6.93 15.35
C TYR A 346 -1.38 -6.08 14.35
N PRO A 347 -0.36 -5.32 14.79
CA PRO A 347 0.50 -4.57 13.90
C PRO A 347 1.60 -5.48 13.33
N LEU A 348 1.90 -5.32 12.06
CA LEU A 348 3.00 -5.99 11.36
C LEU A 348 3.85 -4.91 10.69
N TYR A 349 4.89 -4.48 11.38
CA TYR A 349 5.84 -3.49 10.89
C TYR A 349 7.13 -4.15 10.47
N ARG A 350 7.66 -3.74 9.34
CA ARG A 350 8.98 -4.13 8.88
C ARG A 350 9.70 -3.00 8.16
N ARG A 351 11.01 -3.04 8.18
CA ARG A 351 11.92 -2.24 7.34
C ARG A 351 13.30 -2.90 7.25
N ARG A 352 14.22 -2.32 6.50
CA ARG A 352 15.61 -2.78 6.48
C ARG A 352 16.18 -2.89 7.90
N GLY A 353 16.79 -4.03 8.20
CA GLY A 353 17.33 -4.35 9.53
C GLY A 353 16.28 -4.73 10.58
N TYR A 354 15.00 -4.84 10.17
CA TYR A 354 13.89 -5.28 11.04
C TYR A 354 12.84 -6.04 10.22
N PRO A 355 13.06 -7.33 9.91
CA PRO A 355 12.20 -8.11 9.01
C PRO A 355 11.11 -8.92 9.74
N ASP A 356 10.79 -8.67 11.00
CA ASP A 356 9.96 -9.53 11.84
C ASP A 356 8.55 -9.78 11.29
N ALA A 357 7.98 -8.79 10.56
CA ALA A 357 6.69 -9.00 9.89
C ALA A 357 6.76 -10.04 8.76
N ASP A 358 7.91 -10.22 8.10
CA ASP A 358 8.09 -11.21 7.04
C ASP A 358 7.91 -12.63 7.60
N ASP A 359 8.51 -12.90 8.76
CA ASP A 359 8.40 -14.18 9.46
C ASP A 359 6.98 -14.39 10.00
N THR A 360 6.32 -13.33 10.46
CA THR A 360 4.95 -13.39 10.97
C THR A 360 3.95 -13.68 9.85
N VAL A 361 4.04 -13.01 8.70
CA VAL A 361 3.20 -13.30 7.53
C VAL A 361 3.45 -14.73 7.04
N SER A 362 4.71 -15.16 6.98
CA SER A 362 5.05 -16.53 6.59
C SER A 362 4.49 -17.56 7.57
N ALA A 363 4.51 -17.27 8.88
CA ALA A 363 3.94 -18.15 9.90
C ALA A 363 2.40 -18.24 9.81
N LEU A 364 1.71 -17.14 9.45
CA LEU A 364 0.27 -17.17 9.18
C LEU A 364 -0.07 -18.10 8.02
N PHE A 365 0.67 -18.02 6.90
CA PHE A 365 0.48 -18.92 5.76
C PHE A 365 0.78 -20.38 6.12
N ALA A 366 1.83 -20.60 6.94
CA ALA A 366 2.17 -21.92 7.45
C ALA A 366 1.09 -22.50 8.37
N ALA A 367 0.36 -21.68 9.10
CA ALA A 367 -0.67 -22.11 10.05
C ALA A 367 -2.05 -22.36 9.40
N ALA A 368 -2.23 -21.97 8.14
CA ALA A 368 -3.49 -22.18 7.42
C ALA A 368 -3.91 -23.65 7.43
N GLY A 369 -5.16 -23.91 7.79
CA GLY A 369 -5.75 -25.25 7.85
C GLY A 369 -6.65 -25.60 6.68
N THR A 370 -7.26 -24.61 6.02
CA THR A 370 -8.27 -24.83 4.97
C THR A 370 -8.06 -23.97 3.73
N SER A 371 -7.85 -22.66 3.89
CA SER A 371 -7.79 -21.74 2.75
C SER A 371 -6.92 -20.50 2.99
N ILE A 372 -6.36 -19.98 1.91
CA ILE A 372 -5.68 -18.67 1.86
C ILE A 372 -6.20 -17.93 0.63
N ASP A 373 -6.91 -16.81 0.85
CA ASP A 373 -7.46 -15.96 -0.20
C ASP A 373 -6.69 -14.66 -0.29
N VAL A 374 -5.98 -14.44 -1.38
CA VAL A 374 -5.02 -13.34 -1.54
C VAL A 374 -5.46 -12.40 -2.65
N MET A 375 -5.46 -11.08 -2.36
CA MET A 375 -5.49 -10.01 -3.36
C MET A 375 -4.16 -9.28 -3.32
N GLN A 376 -3.41 -9.30 -4.44
CA GLN A 376 -2.07 -8.72 -4.50
C GLN A 376 -1.80 -8.00 -5.82
N SER A 377 -1.17 -6.82 -5.70
CA SER A 377 -0.73 -6.08 -6.89
C SER A 377 0.54 -6.67 -7.50
N GLN A 378 1.42 -7.21 -6.67
CA GLN A 378 2.71 -7.74 -7.11
C GLN A 378 3.06 -9.00 -6.32
N VAL A 379 3.49 -10.02 -7.04
CA VAL A 379 3.99 -11.28 -6.46
C VAL A 379 5.26 -11.70 -7.17
N SER A 380 6.19 -12.30 -6.43
CA SER A 380 7.35 -12.97 -7.00
C SER A 380 7.68 -14.24 -6.21
N GLY A 381 8.26 -15.23 -6.91
CA GLY A 381 8.58 -16.51 -6.28
C GLY A 381 9.89 -16.51 -5.48
N THR A 382 10.81 -15.59 -5.77
CA THR A 382 12.21 -15.70 -5.31
C THR A 382 12.80 -14.39 -4.83
N LEU A 383 13.77 -14.50 -3.91
CA LEU A 383 14.68 -13.43 -3.53
C LEU A 383 15.94 -13.49 -4.43
N GLY A 384 16.27 -12.38 -5.11
CA GLY A 384 17.58 -12.22 -5.75
C GLY A 384 17.88 -13.05 -7.01
N CYS A 385 16.87 -13.74 -7.57
CA CYS A 385 17.05 -14.56 -8.79
C CYS A 385 16.40 -13.95 -10.03
N VAL A 386 16.24 -12.65 -10.09
CA VAL A 386 15.53 -11.96 -11.18
C VAL A 386 16.10 -12.28 -12.56
N GLY A 387 17.42 -12.42 -12.69
CA GLY A 387 18.09 -12.77 -13.95
C GLY A 387 17.90 -14.23 -14.42
N LYS A 388 17.34 -15.11 -13.58
CA LYS A 388 17.15 -16.55 -13.89
C LYS A 388 15.69 -16.97 -14.02
N LEU A 389 14.77 -16.02 -14.03
CA LEU A 389 13.32 -16.26 -14.09
C LEU A 389 12.87 -17.02 -15.35
N SER A 390 13.68 -16.97 -16.43
CA SER A 390 13.40 -17.64 -17.71
C SER A 390 14.02 -19.03 -17.83
N GLU A 391 14.88 -19.47 -16.89
CA GLU A 391 15.55 -20.75 -16.98
C GLU A 391 14.66 -21.89 -16.43
N PRO A 392 14.51 -23.03 -17.15
CA PRO A 392 13.90 -24.22 -16.60
C PRO A 392 14.68 -24.70 -15.36
N GLY A 393 13.99 -24.84 -14.23
CA GLY A 393 14.64 -25.21 -12.97
C GLY A 393 15.02 -24.02 -12.09
N GLY A 394 14.93 -22.81 -12.60
CA GLY A 394 14.92 -21.54 -11.86
C GLY A 394 15.98 -21.40 -10.77
N CYS A 395 15.59 -20.68 -9.74
CA CYS A 395 16.39 -20.50 -8.54
C CYS A 395 16.24 -21.67 -7.59
N SER A 396 17.33 -22.00 -6.89
CA SER A 396 17.29 -22.96 -5.79
C SER A 396 16.10 -22.66 -4.85
N PRO A 397 15.41 -23.68 -4.30
CA PRO A 397 14.37 -23.50 -3.29
C PRO A 397 14.80 -22.63 -2.10
N ALA A 398 16.11 -22.55 -1.83
CA ALA A 398 16.67 -21.67 -0.80
C ALA A 398 16.42 -20.18 -1.06
N PHE A 399 16.22 -19.76 -2.31
CA PHE A 399 15.91 -18.37 -2.68
C PHE A 399 14.42 -18.08 -2.77
N GLN A 400 13.58 -19.10 -2.63
CA GLN A 400 12.14 -18.91 -2.63
C GLN A 400 11.70 -18.06 -1.45
N LEU A 401 10.73 -17.14 -1.68
CA LEU A 401 10.17 -16.33 -0.60
C LEU A 401 9.60 -17.23 0.51
N PRO A 402 9.91 -16.95 1.79
CA PRO A 402 9.45 -17.77 2.93
C PRO A 402 7.93 -17.98 2.96
N VAL A 403 7.15 -16.95 2.59
CA VAL A 403 5.70 -17.01 2.54
C VAL A 403 5.18 -18.07 1.55
N TRP A 404 5.82 -18.22 0.38
CA TRP A 404 5.40 -19.22 -0.60
C TRP A 404 5.82 -20.63 -0.20
N ARG A 405 6.99 -20.80 0.41
CA ARG A 405 7.37 -22.08 1.02
C ARG A 405 6.40 -22.50 2.12
N ALA A 406 5.93 -21.54 2.89
CA ALA A 406 4.91 -21.78 3.92
C ALA A 406 3.58 -22.21 3.31
N ALA A 407 3.12 -21.56 2.24
CA ALA A 407 1.92 -21.94 1.51
C ALA A 407 2.02 -23.36 0.92
N VAL A 408 3.13 -23.67 0.22
CA VAL A 408 3.38 -25.03 -0.33
C VAL A 408 3.34 -26.08 0.77
N ARG A 409 3.96 -25.81 1.92
CA ARG A 409 3.92 -26.72 3.07
C ARG A 409 2.49 -26.94 3.56
N ALA A 410 1.71 -25.87 3.73
CA ALA A 410 0.31 -25.97 4.17
C ALA A 410 -0.54 -26.78 3.18
N ILE A 411 -0.33 -26.60 1.88
CA ILE A 411 -0.99 -27.40 0.83
C ILE A 411 -0.61 -28.89 0.96
N ARG A 412 0.69 -29.18 1.06
CA ARG A 412 1.18 -30.57 1.12
C ARG A 412 0.73 -31.32 2.37
N GLU A 413 0.70 -30.65 3.52
CA GLU A 413 0.41 -31.27 4.81
C GLU A 413 -1.07 -31.34 5.15
N ARG A 414 -1.87 -30.38 4.67
CA ARG A 414 -3.27 -30.21 5.08
C ARG A 414 -4.26 -30.01 3.95
N GLY A 415 -3.82 -29.99 2.70
CA GLY A 415 -4.71 -29.78 1.56
C GLY A 415 -5.30 -28.37 1.49
N VAL A 416 -4.57 -27.35 1.96
CA VAL A 416 -5.02 -25.96 1.94
C VAL A 416 -5.25 -25.52 0.50
N THR A 417 -6.34 -24.79 0.23
CA THR A 417 -6.60 -24.15 -1.06
C THR A 417 -6.06 -22.72 -1.04
N LEU A 418 -5.14 -22.41 -1.96
CA LEU A 418 -4.58 -21.07 -2.18
C LEU A 418 -5.26 -20.44 -3.39
N ARG A 419 -5.99 -19.32 -3.19
CA ARG A 419 -6.57 -18.53 -4.26
C ARG A 419 -5.86 -17.18 -4.39
N LEU A 420 -5.38 -16.88 -5.59
CA LEU A 420 -4.62 -15.67 -5.90
C LEU A 420 -5.38 -14.81 -6.90
N LEU A 421 -5.83 -13.65 -6.49
CA LEU A 421 -6.36 -12.60 -7.36
C LEU A 421 -5.27 -11.54 -7.55
N LEU A 422 -4.75 -11.44 -8.77
CA LEU A 422 -3.51 -10.74 -9.06
C LEU A 422 -3.73 -9.61 -10.07
N ASP A 423 -2.97 -8.53 -9.95
CA ASP A 423 -2.99 -7.47 -10.95
C ASP A 423 -2.41 -7.96 -12.28
N TYR A 424 -2.99 -7.45 -13.37
CA TYR A 424 -2.49 -7.66 -14.71
C TYR A 424 -1.55 -6.52 -15.10
N ASP A 425 -0.28 -6.63 -14.72
CA ASP A 425 0.78 -5.73 -15.19
C ASP A 425 1.66 -6.46 -16.22
N PRO A 426 1.69 -6.02 -17.49
CA PRO A 426 2.48 -6.67 -18.53
C PRO A 426 3.97 -6.83 -18.20
N LEU A 427 4.53 -5.94 -17.37
CA LEU A 427 5.94 -5.98 -16.99
C LEU A 427 6.21 -6.98 -15.85
N LEU A 428 5.21 -7.23 -14.99
CA LEU A 428 5.35 -8.12 -13.84
C LEU A 428 4.81 -9.53 -14.11
N GLN A 429 4.19 -9.76 -15.27
CA GLN A 429 3.67 -11.08 -15.66
C GLN A 429 4.72 -12.18 -15.57
N ALA A 430 5.94 -11.91 -16.04
CA ALA A 430 7.01 -12.90 -16.03
C ALA A 430 7.30 -13.44 -14.63
N GLU A 431 7.31 -12.55 -13.62
CA GLU A 431 7.53 -12.95 -12.22
C GLU A 431 6.35 -13.74 -11.66
N THR A 432 5.13 -13.27 -11.92
CA THR A 432 3.90 -13.98 -11.52
C THR A 432 3.86 -15.38 -12.13
N LEU A 433 4.13 -15.49 -13.43
CA LEU A 433 4.13 -16.78 -14.13
C LEU A 433 5.27 -17.70 -13.65
N ALA A 434 6.44 -17.15 -13.33
CA ALA A 434 7.52 -17.92 -12.71
C ALA A 434 7.15 -18.47 -11.32
N LEU A 435 6.40 -17.69 -10.51
CA LEU A 435 5.85 -18.16 -9.25
C LEU A 435 4.88 -19.32 -9.45
N LEU A 436 3.89 -19.15 -10.35
CA LEU A 436 2.89 -20.18 -10.64
C LEU A 436 3.53 -21.47 -11.19
N ARG A 437 4.56 -21.34 -12.02
CA ARG A 437 5.36 -22.47 -12.49
C ARG A 437 6.08 -23.18 -11.33
N GLY A 438 6.60 -22.42 -10.37
CA GLY A 438 7.20 -22.99 -9.16
C GLY A 438 6.20 -23.84 -8.37
N PHE A 439 4.99 -23.34 -8.17
CA PHE A 439 3.91 -24.14 -7.55
C PHE A 439 3.58 -25.40 -8.35
N GLN A 440 3.44 -25.27 -9.67
CA GLN A 440 3.18 -26.42 -10.54
C GLN A 440 4.29 -27.48 -10.41
N ALA A 441 5.55 -27.07 -10.46
CA ALA A 441 6.68 -27.99 -10.38
C ALA A 441 6.75 -28.74 -9.04
N GLU A 442 6.36 -28.10 -7.94
CA GLU A 442 6.39 -28.70 -6.60
C GLU A 442 5.14 -29.54 -6.26
N LEU A 443 3.99 -29.19 -6.79
CA LEU A 443 2.70 -29.78 -6.38
C LEU A 443 2.18 -30.81 -7.36
N ALA A 444 2.45 -30.69 -8.68
CA ALA A 444 1.93 -31.62 -9.69
C ALA A 444 2.43 -33.07 -9.50
N PRO A 445 3.70 -33.34 -9.12
CA PRO A 445 4.15 -34.70 -8.83
C PRO A 445 3.38 -35.38 -7.67
N LEU A 446 2.69 -34.57 -6.84
CA LEU A 446 1.91 -35.03 -5.71
C LEU A 446 0.40 -35.05 -6.01
N GLY A 447 -0.05 -34.65 -7.20
CA GLY A 447 -1.44 -34.49 -7.55
C GLY A 447 -2.15 -33.34 -6.84
N LEU A 448 -1.40 -32.34 -6.35
CA LEU A 448 -1.90 -31.23 -5.53
C LEU A 448 -1.95 -29.87 -6.26
N GLN A 449 -1.68 -29.85 -7.57
CA GLN A 449 -1.62 -28.61 -8.36
C GLN A 449 -2.94 -27.81 -8.34
N ASP A 450 -4.08 -28.47 -8.24
CA ASP A 450 -5.41 -27.82 -8.25
C ASP A 450 -5.73 -27.08 -6.95
N HIS A 451 -4.92 -27.26 -5.92
CA HIS A 451 -4.98 -26.49 -4.69
C HIS A 451 -4.49 -25.04 -4.87
N VAL A 452 -3.80 -24.72 -5.97
CA VAL A 452 -3.41 -23.36 -6.32
C VAL A 452 -4.25 -22.86 -7.48
N GLN A 453 -5.08 -21.86 -7.20
CA GLN A 453 -5.95 -21.22 -8.16
C GLN A 453 -5.53 -19.76 -8.32
N ALA A 454 -5.26 -19.31 -9.54
CA ALA A 454 -4.84 -17.93 -9.79
C ALA A 454 -5.64 -17.32 -10.94
N ARG A 455 -6.01 -16.04 -10.78
CA ARG A 455 -6.74 -15.25 -11.77
C ARG A 455 -6.18 -13.84 -11.87
N TRP A 456 -6.25 -13.27 -13.09
CA TRP A 456 -6.00 -11.87 -13.30
C TRP A 456 -7.22 -11.05 -12.90
N TYR A 457 -7.01 -9.98 -12.17
CA TYR A 457 -8.03 -9.00 -11.84
C TYR A 457 -8.73 -8.49 -13.11
N GLY A 458 -10.04 -8.46 -13.10
CA GLY A 458 -10.85 -8.22 -14.30
C GLY A 458 -11.47 -6.83 -14.39
N THR A 459 -11.49 -6.07 -13.28
CA THR A 459 -12.11 -4.75 -13.22
C THR A 459 -11.16 -3.69 -13.79
N ALA A 460 -11.71 -2.71 -14.49
CA ALA A 460 -10.94 -1.59 -15.05
C ALA A 460 -10.20 -0.82 -13.95
N GLY A 461 -9.05 -0.24 -14.30
CA GLY A 461 -8.19 0.49 -13.36
C GLY A 461 -7.06 -0.35 -12.76
N GLY A 462 -7.26 -1.69 -12.64
CA GLY A 462 -6.25 -2.60 -12.08
C GLY A 462 -6.37 -2.77 -10.56
N LEU A 463 -5.50 -3.61 -10.00
CA LEU A 463 -5.47 -4.00 -8.59
C LEU A 463 -4.17 -3.54 -7.93
N HIS A 464 -4.28 -2.79 -6.85
CA HIS A 464 -3.13 -2.43 -6.01
C HIS A 464 -3.26 -2.88 -4.56
N THR A 465 -4.30 -3.62 -4.24
CA THR A 465 -4.56 -4.21 -2.91
C THR A 465 -3.44 -5.14 -2.45
N LYS A 466 -3.14 -5.12 -1.16
CA LYS A 466 -2.28 -6.07 -0.47
C LYS A 466 -3.03 -6.59 0.74
N ALA A 467 -3.76 -7.69 0.51
CA ALA A 467 -4.58 -8.32 1.55
C ALA A 467 -4.58 -9.84 1.41
N ALA A 468 -4.70 -10.53 2.53
CA ALA A 468 -4.88 -11.97 2.57
C ALA A 468 -5.85 -12.35 3.69
N LEU A 469 -6.73 -13.31 3.41
CA LEU A 469 -7.63 -13.91 4.40
C LEU A 469 -7.25 -15.38 4.59
N ILE A 470 -6.85 -15.74 5.80
CA ILE A 470 -6.41 -17.07 6.20
C ILE A 470 -7.57 -17.77 6.90
N ASP A 471 -7.96 -18.97 6.42
CA ASP A 471 -9.02 -19.83 6.94
C ASP A 471 -10.38 -19.12 7.11
N GLY A 472 -10.55 -17.97 6.47
CA GLY A 472 -11.69 -17.12 6.70
C GLY A 472 -11.78 -16.58 8.13
N GLN A 473 -10.69 -16.56 8.90
CA GLN A 473 -10.64 -16.18 10.32
C GLN A 473 -9.67 -15.03 10.61
N MET A 474 -8.63 -14.85 9.77
CA MET A 474 -7.63 -13.81 9.98
C MET A 474 -7.40 -13.03 8.69
N LEU A 475 -7.75 -11.75 8.69
CA LEU A 475 -7.57 -10.83 7.58
C LEU A 475 -6.32 -9.97 7.80
N THR A 476 -5.47 -9.87 6.78
CA THR A 476 -4.36 -8.90 6.74
C THR A 476 -4.64 -7.84 5.68
N VAL A 477 -4.42 -6.56 6.00
CA VAL A 477 -4.55 -5.42 5.07
C VAL A 477 -3.40 -4.44 5.34
N GLY A 478 -2.66 -4.06 4.30
CA GLY A 478 -1.53 -3.14 4.47
C GLY A 478 -0.81 -2.75 3.19
N SER A 479 0.46 -2.42 3.34
CA SER A 479 1.28 -1.97 2.22
C SER A 479 2.18 -3.07 1.63
N GLN A 480 2.39 -4.19 2.35
CA GLN A 480 3.37 -5.22 2.00
C GLN A 480 2.94 -6.07 0.80
N ASN A 481 3.69 -5.97 -0.30
CA ASN A 481 3.55 -6.88 -1.43
C ASN A 481 4.15 -8.26 -1.10
N LEU A 482 3.56 -9.33 -1.63
CA LEU A 482 4.16 -10.68 -1.58
C LEU A 482 5.22 -10.84 -2.70
N HIS A 483 6.15 -9.91 -2.71
CA HIS A 483 7.16 -9.68 -3.74
C HIS A 483 8.55 -9.52 -3.12
N HIS A 484 9.60 -9.85 -3.85
CA HIS A 484 10.98 -9.78 -3.35
C HIS A 484 11.39 -8.40 -2.84
N SER A 485 10.80 -7.32 -3.37
CA SER A 485 11.09 -5.96 -2.90
C SER A 485 10.58 -5.67 -1.48
N SER A 486 9.60 -6.42 -1.00
CA SER A 486 8.99 -6.22 0.32
C SER A 486 9.41 -7.27 1.36
N PHE A 487 10.30 -8.19 1.02
CA PHE A 487 10.78 -9.25 1.90
C PHE A 487 12.31 -9.24 2.02
N GLY A 488 12.80 -9.85 3.10
CA GLY A 488 14.22 -10.03 3.33
C GLY A 488 14.95 -8.78 3.83
N PRO A 489 16.28 -8.88 3.97
CA PRO A 489 17.08 -7.84 4.63
C PRO A 489 17.10 -6.50 3.89
N LEU A 490 16.87 -6.50 2.58
CA LEU A 490 16.82 -5.31 1.73
C LEU A 490 15.39 -4.82 1.44
N GLY A 491 14.39 -5.46 2.04
CA GLY A 491 12.99 -5.13 1.77
C GLY A 491 12.58 -3.73 2.26
N LEU A 492 11.56 -3.19 1.59
CA LEU A 492 11.00 -1.87 1.83
C LEU A 492 10.49 -1.68 3.28
N GLY A 493 10.28 -0.44 3.70
CA GLY A 493 9.50 -0.13 4.90
C GLY A 493 8.02 -0.40 4.63
N GLU A 494 7.37 -1.27 5.43
CA GLU A 494 5.98 -1.69 5.23
C GLU A 494 5.23 -1.67 6.56
N TYR A 495 3.91 -1.45 6.50
CA TYR A 495 3.02 -1.56 7.64
C TYR A 495 1.71 -2.25 7.24
N THR A 496 1.36 -3.29 7.97
CA THR A 496 0.16 -4.10 7.75
C THR A 496 -0.56 -4.30 9.06
N LEU A 497 -1.88 -4.30 9.06
CA LEU A 497 -2.72 -4.69 10.17
C LEU A 497 -3.31 -6.07 9.90
N ALA A 498 -3.34 -6.91 10.93
CA ALA A 498 -4.04 -8.19 10.89
C ALA A 498 -5.17 -8.19 11.92
N THR A 499 -6.35 -8.75 11.57
CA THR A 499 -7.51 -8.77 12.48
C THR A 499 -8.37 -10.01 12.30
N SER A 500 -8.94 -10.48 13.40
CA SER A 500 -9.99 -11.49 13.45
C SER A 500 -11.42 -10.88 13.57
N ASP A 501 -11.56 -9.57 13.33
CA ASP A 501 -12.88 -8.91 13.33
C ASP A 501 -13.78 -9.47 12.23
N THR A 502 -14.94 -9.98 12.63
CA THR A 502 -15.86 -10.65 11.72
C THR A 502 -16.48 -9.70 10.69
N GLY A 503 -16.70 -8.43 11.05
CA GLY A 503 -17.25 -7.43 10.15
C GLY A 503 -16.29 -7.14 8.97
N ALA A 504 -15.01 -6.90 9.27
CA ALA A 504 -13.98 -6.69 8.27
C ALA A 504 -13.75 -7.94 7.41
N ILE A 505 -13.77 -9.13 8.02
CA ILE A 505 -13.62 -10.41 7.31
C ILE A 505 -14.77 -10.62 6.33
N ASP A 506 -16.01 -10.41 6.75
CA ASP A 506 -17.18 -10.59 5.89
C ASP A 506 -17.23 -9.57 4.76
N GLU A 507 -16.78 -8.35 5.01
CA GLU A 507 -16.65 -7.33 3.97
C GLU A 507 -15.59 -7.72 2.93
N TYR A 508 -14.41 -8.17 3.37
CA TYR A 508 -13.37 -8.67 2.47
C TYR A 508 -13.83 -9.90 1.68
N ARG A 509 -14.52 -10.85 2.31
CA ARG A 509 -15.07 -12.04 1.61
C ARG A 509 -16.02 -11.66 0.47
N ARG A 510 -16.93 -10.69 0.72
CA ARG A 510 -17.85 -10.21 -0.32
C ARG A 510 -17.08 -9.57 -1.48
N MET A 511 -16.11 -8.73 -1.18
CA MET A 511 -15.25 -8.12 -2.19
C MET A 511 -14.47 -9.18 -2.99
N PHE A 512 -13.79 -10.10 -2.29
CA PHE A 512 -13.01 -11.14 -2.94
C PHE A 512 -13.90 -12.02 -3.84
N ALA A 513 -15.05 -12.47 -3.36
CA ALA A 513 -15.98 -13.28 -4.14
C ALA A 513 -16.50 -12.56 -5.39
N PHE A 514 -16.86 -11.27 -5.25
CA PHE A 514 -17.30 -10.43 -6.35
C PHE A 514 -16.21 -10.26 -7.42
N GLU A 515 -15.00 -9.93 -7.03
CA GLU A 515 -13.88 -9.71 -7.95
C GLU A 515 -13.37 -11.03 -8.54
N TRP A 516 -13.39 -12.12 -7.76
CA TRP A 516 -13.04 -13.44 -8.24
C TRP A 516 -13.97 -13.94 -9.35
N ALA A 517 -15.26 -13.68 -9.23
CA ALA A 517 -16.25 -14.07 -10.25
C ALA A 517 -16.04 -13.31 -11.58
N ARG A 518 -15.46 -12.10 -11.54
CA ARG A 518 -15.20 -11.25 -12.71
C ARG A 518 -13.79 -11.40 -13.26
N ALA A 519 -12.93 -12.10 -12.54
CA ALA A 519 -11.53 -12.26 -12.84
C ALA A 519 -11.30 -13.14 -14.07
N ARG A 520 -10.21 -12.86 -14.78
CA ARG A 520 -9.84 -13.55 -16.02
C ARG A 520 -8.89 -14.71 -15.73
N THR A 521 -9.06 -15.82 -16.45
CA THR A 521 -8.12 -16.93 -16.39
C THR A 521 -6.72 -16.48 -16.81
N ILE A 522 -5.70 -16.96 -16.11
CA ILE A 522 -4.30 -16.73 -16.48
C ILE A 522 -3.98 -17.62 -17.67
N GLN A 523 -3.65 -16.99 -18.79
CA GLN A 523 -3.12 -17.66 -19.97
C GLN A 523 -1.61 -17.44 -20.05
N ALA A 524 -0.85 -18.50 -20.20
CA ALA A 524 0.59 -18.41 -20.39
C ALA A 524 0.91 -17.69 -21.71
N PRO A 525 1.87 -16.73 -21.73
CA PRO A 525 2.38 -16.15 -22.96
C PRO A 525 2.94 -17.22 -23.88
N TRP A 526 2.89 -16.99 -25.20
CA TRP A 526 3.34 -17.92 -26.25
C TRP A 526 4.83 -18.32 -26.12
N TRP A 527 5.64 -17.50 -25.49
CA TRP A 527 7.08 -17.74 -25.25
C TRP A 527 7.37 -18.60 -24.02
N LEU A 528 6.33 -18.97 -23.23
CA LEU A 528 6.50 -19.97 -22.16
C LEU A 528 6.41 -21.38 -22.75
N PRO A 529 7.19 -22.33 -22.23
CA PRO A 529 7.11 -23.75 -22.63
C PRO A 529 5.68 -24.28 -22.61
N ALA A 530 5.37 -25.19 -23.53
CA ALA A 530 4.01 -25.71 -23.74
C ALA A 530 3.43 -26.43 -22.51
N ASP A 531 4.27 -27.01 -21.68
CA ASP A 531 3.96 -27.66 -20.40
C ASP A 531 3.44 -26.67 -19.32
N PHE A 532 3.62 -25.38 -19.57
CA PHE A 532 3.12 -24.30 -18.71
C PHE A 532 1.79 -23.70 -19.18
N ARG A 533 1.27 -24.13 -20.30
CA ARG A 533 -0.05 -23.70 -20.77
C ARG A 533 -1.09 -24.39 -19.90
N PRO A 534 -1.97 -23.64 -19.18
CA PRO A 534 -3.08 -24.27 -18.49
C PRO A 534 -3.85 -25.09 -19.53
N SER A 535 -4.22 -26.31 -19.19
CA SER A 535 -5.15 -27.10 -20.01
C SER A 535 -6.34 -26.22 -20.36
N PRO A 536 -6.76 -26.14 -21.62
CA PRO A 536 -7.95 -25.39 -21.96
C PRO A 536 -9.11 -26.00 -21.17
N HIS A 537 -9.49 -25.36 -20.06
CA HIS A 537 -10.80 -25.63 -19.50
C HIS A 537 -11.80 -25.31 -20.60
N PRO A 538 -12.74 -26.19 -20.94
CA PRO A 538 -13.78 -25.86 -21.90
C PRO A 538 -14.41 -24.54 -21.42
N GLU A 539 -14.43 -23.54 -22.30
CA GLU A 539 -15.24 -22.36 -22.06
C GLU A 539 -16.65 -22.86 -21.69
N PRO A 540 -17.29 -22.30 -20.64
CA PRO A 540 -18.69 -22.61 -20.42
C PRO A 540 -19.41 -22.28 -21.73
N GLU A 541 -20.03 -23.27 -22.32
CA GLU A 541 -20.84 -23.11 -23.55
C GLU A 541 -21.73 -21.89 -23.36
N PRO A 542 -21.80 -20.95 -24.33
CA PRO A 542 -22.69 -19.83 -24.25
C PRO A 542 -24.10 -20.37 -24.03
N GLY A 543 -24.59 -20.20 -22.81
CA GLY A 543 -25.88 -20.73 -22.39
C GLY A 543 -26.93 -20.36 -23.40
N ASP A 544 -27.64 -21.37 -23.87
CA ASP A 544 -28.79 -21.33 -24.77
C ASP A 544 -29.77 -20.21 -24.33
N ARG A 545 -29.68 -19.06 -25.00
CA ARG A 545 -30.71 -18.03 -24.91
C ARG A 545 -31.91 -18.43 -25.76
N ARG A 546 -32.58 -19.49 -25.38
CA ARG A 546 -33.91 -19.80 -25.86
C ARG A 546 -34.92 -19.84 -24.72
N GLY A 547 -35.80 -18.89 -24.77
CA GLY A 547 -37.10 -18.98 -24.18
C GLY A 547 -37.26 -18.32 -22.82
N ARG A 548 -37.74 -17.08 -22.86
CA ARG A 548 -38.96 -16.70 -22.10
C ARG A 548 -39.57 -15.48 -22.81
N ASP A 549 -40.67 -15.79 -23.46
CA ASP A 549 -41.70 -14.83 -23.86
C ASP A 549 -42.26 -14.08 -22.64
#